data_ef76636f404bc226740f0cb21cc46ac5
#
_entry.id   ef76636f404bc226740f0cb21cc46ac5
#
_cell.length_a   1.000
_cell.length_b   1.000
_cell.length_c   1.000
_cell.angle_alpha   90.00
_cell.angle_beta   90.00
_cell.angle_gamma   90.00
#
_symmetry.space_group_name_H-M   'P 1'
#
loop_
_entity.id
_entity.type
_entity.pdbx_description
1 polymer ?
#
loop_
_entity_poly.entity_id
_entity_poly.type
_entity_poly.pdbx_seq_one_letter_code
_entity_poly.pdbx_strand_id
1 'polypeptide(L)'
;FIAPSIVKRGPVTLAISTGGASPALARKLRETLTDSRHLQWADATGVLSKARQVIKDEQVAIDPQRWQCCMTSDFLALAKSGREDEAMEVLLDGLLGKDSKGKCSNIAECVSGGCQVRNQSRHDSAENRNGQDRGGLTP
;
A
#
# COMPACT_ATOMS: atom_id res chain seq x y z
N PHE A 1 16.81 -10.69 -30.42
CA PHE A 1 16.00 -9.72 -29.66
C PHE A 1 14.97 -10.47 -28.81
N ILE A 2 15.02 -10.32 -27.51
CA ILE A 2 14.10 -10.98 -26.57
C ILE A 2 13.22 -9.89 -25.96
N ALA A 3 11.94 -9.93 -26.31
CA ALA A 3 10.97 -9.00 -25.75
C ALA A 3 10.57 -9.46 -24.33
N PRO A 4 10.53 -8.57 -23.33
CA PRO A 4 10.04 -8.91 -22.00
C PRO A 4 8.54 -9.17 -22.00
N SER A 5 8.07 -10.01 -21.08
CA SER A 5 6.65 -10.12 -20.77
C SER A 5 6.17 -8.90 -20.00
N ILE A 6 5.07 -8.31 -20.40
CA ILE A 6 4.54 -7.08 -19.79
C ILE A 6 3.26 -7.36 -19.02
N VAL A 7 3.19 -6.84 -17.80
CA VAL A 7 1.98 -6.75 -16.98
C VAL A 7 1.59 -5.29 -16.88
N LYS A 8 0.34 -4.98 -17.19
CA LYS A 8 -0.20 -3.62 -17.04
C LYS A 8 -1.43 -3.63 -16.14
N ARG A 9 -1.49 -2.67 -15.22
CA ARG A 9 -2.69 -2.36 -14.46
C ARG A 9 -2.80 -0.85 -14.28
N GLY A 10 -3.75 -0.25 -15.01
CA GLY A 10 -3.82 1.21 -15.12
C GLY A 10 -2.50 1.78 -15.64
N PRO A 11 -1.94 2.80 -14.98
CA PRO A 11 -0.67 3.40 -15.38
C PRO A 11 0.57 2.61 -14.94
N VAL A 12 0.40 1.55 -14.14
CA VAL A 12 1.52 0.72 -13.67
C VAL A 12 1.89 -0.32 -14.73
N THR A 13 3.17 -0.40 -15.02
CA THR A 13 3.74 -1.38 -15.97
C THR A 13 4.86 -2.14 -15.31
N LEU A 14 4.81 -3.47 -15.36
CA LEU A 14 5.88 -4.38 -14.96
C LEU A 14 6.43 -5.10 -16.17
N ALA A 15 7.74 -5.11 -16.32
CA ALA A 15 8.43 -5.87 -17.37
C ALA A 15 9.17 -7.05 -16.75
N ILE A 16 8.97 -8.24 -17.29
CA ILE A 16 9.58 -9.48 -16.79
C ILE A 16 10.48 -10.06 -17.87
N SER A 17 11.76 -10.16 -17.56
CA SER A 17 12.75 -10.82 -18.42
C SER A 17 13.48 -11.92 -17.65
N THR A 18 13.70 -13.05 -18.31
CA THR A 18 14.49 -14.16 -17.77
C THR A 18 15.89 -14.22 -18.38
N GLY A 19 16.30 -13.13 -19.07
CA GLY A 19 17.59 -13.11 -19.77
C GLY A 19 17.70 -14.17 -20.90
N GLY A 20 16.58 -14.57 -21.48
CA GLY A 20 16.53 -15.62 -22.50
C GLY A 20 16.51 -17.05 -21.96
N ALA A 21 16.56 -17.23 -20.64
CA ALA A 21 16.61 -18.56 -20.04
C ALA A 21 15.33 -19.37 -20.24
N SER A 22 14.16 -18.75 -20.12
CA SER A 22 12.88 -19.44 -20.27
C SER A 22 11.73 -18.49 -20.59
N PRO A 23 11.29 -18.46 -21.84
CA PRO A 23 10.06 -17.73 -22.21
C PRO A 23 8.81 -18.24 -21.48
N ALA A 24 8.75 -19.54 -21.22
CA ALA A 24 7.65 -20.15 -20.48
C ALA A 24 7.58 -19.67 -19.03
N LEU A 25 8.73 -19.49 -18.37
CA LEU A 25 8.80 -18.92 -17.02
C LEU A 25 8.33 -17.46 -17.02
N ALA A 26 8.80 -16.65 -17.96
CA ALA A 26 8.38 -15.26 -18.07
C ALA A 26 6.85 -15.11 -18.26
N ARG A 27 6.27 -15.98 -19.08
CA ARG A 27 4.82 -16.07 -19.28
C ARG A 27 4.09 -16.47 -17.97
N LYS A 28 4.58 -17.49 -17.29
CA LYS A 28 4.00 -17.98 -16.02
C LYS A 28 4.00 -16.88 -14.96
N LEU A 29 5.11 -16.17 -14.83
CA LEU A 29 5.22 -15.04 -13.90
C LEU A 29 4.25 -13.90 -14.28
N ARG A 30 4.13 -13.58 -15.56
CA ARG A 30 3.17 -12.58 -16.04
C ARG A 30 1.74 -12.95 -15.64
N GLU A 31 1.32 -14.17 -15.91
CA GLU A 31 -0.02 -14.67 -15.57
C GLU A 31 -0.27 -14.63 -14.05
N THR A 32 0.68 -15.10 -13.26
CA THR A 32 0.60 -15.08 -11.80
C THR A 32 0.53 -13.67 -11.24
N LEU A 33 1.33 -12.75 -11.76
CA LEU A 33 1.37 -11.36 -11.29
C LEU A 33 0.15 -10.56 -11.73
N THR A 34 -0.42 -10.85 -12.90
CA THR A 34 -1.63 -10.16 -13.38
C THR A 34 -2.78 -10.32 -12.39
N ASP A 35 -2.95 -11.50 -11.81
CA ASP A 35 -4.00 -11.80 -10.85
C ASP A 35 -3.57 -11.56 -9.38
N SER A 36 -2.34 -11.11 -9.18
CA SER A 36 -1.78 -10.91 -7.83
C SER A 36 -2.49 -9.78 -7.09
N ARG A 37 -2.89 -10.05 -5.85
CA ARG A 37 -3.38 -9.02 -4.93
C ARG A 37 -2.37 -7.89 -4.67
N HIS A 38 -1.09 -8.14 -4.87
CA HIS A 38 -0.05 -7.11 -4.71
C HIS A 38 -0.15 -6.02 -5.77
N LEU A 39 -0.63 -6.34 -6.97
CA LEU A 39 -0.91 -5.35 -8.00
C LEU A 39 -2.11 -4.44 -7.71
N GLN A 40 -2.90 -4.74 -6.69
CA GLN A 40 -4.00 -3.87 -6.27
C GLN A 40 -3.53 -2.47 -5.83
N TRP A 41 -2.26 -2.34 -5.43
CA TRP A 41 -1.66 -1.05 -5.15
C TRP A 41 -1.65 -0.11 -6.36
N ALA A 42 -1.69 -0.65 -7.56
CA ALA A 42 -1.85 0.13 -8.78
C ALA A 42 -3.16 0.94 -8.82
N ASP A 43 -4.20 0.48 -8.15
CA ASP A 43 -5.49 1.17 -8.07
C ASP A 43 -5.41 2.48 -7.26
N ALA A 44 -4.40 2.62 -6.42
CA ALA A 44 -4.13 3.83 -5.65
C ALA A 44 -3.32 4.89 -6.43
N THR A 45 -2.90 4.61 -7.65
CA THR A 45 -2.01 5.51 -8.42
C THR A 45 -2.62 6.90 -8.62
N GLY A 46 -3.92 6.98 -8.88
CA GLY A 46 -4.61 8.26 -9.07
C GLY A 46 -4.55 9.14 -7.82
N VAL A 47 -4.84 8.58 -6.66
CA VAL A 47 -4.78 9.28 -5.38
C VAL A 47 -3.35 9.69 -5.04
N LEU A 48 -2.39 8.79 -5.22
CA LEU A 48 -0.96 9.06 -4.97
C LEU A 48 -0.43 10.18 -5.89
N SER A 49 -0.84 10.20 -7.14
CA SER A 49 -0.45 11.23 -8.09
C SER A 49 -0.98 12.61 -7.68
N LYS A 50 -2.25 12.69 -7.29
CA LYS A 50 -2.89 13.92 -6.78
C LYS A 50 -2.21 14.41 -5.49
N ALA A 51 -1.97 13.51 -4.54
CA ALA A 51 -1.28 13.83 -3.29
C ALA A 51 0.14 14.36 -3.54
N ARG A 52 0.87 13.74 -4.45
CA ARG A 52 2.20 14.21 -4.84
C ARG A 52 2.17 15.62 -5.43
N GLN A 53 1.15 15.93 -6.23
CA GLN A 53 0.99 17.27 -6.79
C GLN A 53 0.71 18.31 -5.70
N VAL A 54 -0.19 18.01 -4.76
CA VAL A 54 -0.47 18.89 -3.61
C VAL A 54 0.78 19.17 -2.80
N ILE A 55 1.55 18.15 -2.48
CA ILE A 55 2.80 18.28 -1.71
C ILE A 55 3.84 19.10 -2.47
N LYS A 56 3.92 18.95 -3.77
CA LYS A 56 4.79 19.74 -4.63
C LYS A 56 4.37 21.22 -4.65
N ASP A 57 3.07 21.50 -4.74
CA ASP A 57 2.54 22.86 -4.74
C ASP A 57 2.75 23.56 -3.38
N GLU A 58 2.67 22.81 -2.29
CA GLU A 58 2.97 23.26 -0.92
C GLU A 58 4.48 23.41 -0.67
N GLN A 59 5.32 23.00 -1.61
CA GLN A 59 6.80 23.05 -1.51
C GLN A 59 7.36 22.32 -0.28
N VAL A 60 6.71 21.24 0.15
CA VAL A 60 7.15 20.42 1.28
C VAL A 60 7.98 19.24 0.78
N ALA A 61 9.16 19.06 1.37
CA ALA A 61 9.98 17.87 1.15
C ALA A 61 9.54 16.76 2.11
N ILE A 62 9.17 15.60 1.56
CA ILE A 62 8.76 14.43 2.33
C ILE A 62 9.73 13.29 2.09
N ASP A 63 10.20 12.68 3.17
CA ASP A 63 11.07 11.52 3.10
C ASP A 63 10.38 10.34 2.40
N PRO A 64 11.05 9.63 1.48
CA PRO A 64 10.49 8.47 0.79
C PRO A 64 9.96 7.38 1.73
N GLN A 65 10.59 7.19 2.89
CA GLN A 65 10.14 6.21 3.88
C GLN A 65 8.79 6.59 4.48
N ARG A 66 8.53 7.88 4.65
CA ARG A 66 7.23 8.37 5.13
C ARG A 66 6.11 8.05 4.15
N TRP A 67 6.36 8.15 2.85
CA TRP A 67 5.43 7.69 1.84
C TRP A 67 5.09 6.21 2.01
N GLN A 68 6.10 5.37 2.22
CA GLN A 68 5.90 3.94 2.44
C GLN A 68 5.07 3.65 3.69
N CYS A 69 5.29 4.38 4.79
CA CYS A 69 4.55 4.23 6.04
C CYS A 69 3.07 4.64 5.90
N CYS A 70 2.78 5.63 5.08
CA CYS A 70 1.42 6.13 4.87
C CYS A 70 0.61 5.26 3.89
N MET A 71 1.25 4.41 3.11
CA MET A 71 0.60 3.45 2.23
C MET A 71 0.11 2.23 3.01
N THR A 72 -0.97 2.41 3.76
CA THR A 72 -1.56 1.38 4.61
C THR A 72 -2.64 0.59 3.87
N SER A 73 -3.05 -0.55 4.46
CA SER A 73 -4.17 -1.33 3.94
C SER A 73 -5.49 -0.55 3.94
N ASP A 74 -5.70 0.31 4.94
CA ASP A 74 -6.90 1.14 5.04
C ASP A 74 -6.93 2.20 3.93
N PHE A 75 -5.79 2.84 3.66
CA PHE A 75 -5.64 3.73 2.52
C PHE A 75 -5.94 3.02 1.20
N LEU A 76 -5.40 1.82 0.99
CA LEU A 76 -5.66 1.03 -0.21
C LEU A 76 -7.15 0.67 -0.35
N ALA A 77 -7.81 0.28 0.74
CA ALA A 77 -9.22 -0.03 0.74
C ALA A 77 -10.09 1.18 0.33
N LEU A 78 -9.76 2.37 0.82
CA LEU A 78 -10.44 3.61 0.44
C LEU A 78 -10.23 3.93 -1.06
N ALA A 79 -9.00 3.82 -1.53
CA ALA A 79 -8.66 4.06 -2.93
C ALA A 79 -9.38 3.09 -3.89
N LYS A 80 -9.47 1.82 -3.52
CA LYS A 80 -10.16 0.78 -4.31
C LYS A 80 -11.68 0.94 -4.33
N SER A 81 -12.27 1.44 -3.25
CA SER A 81 -13.72 1.63 -3.14
C SER A 81 -14.22 2.90 -3.84
N GLY A 82 -13.34 3.67 -4.48
CA GLY A 82 -13.68 4.91 -5.15
C GLY A 82 -13.83 6.11 -4.19
N ARG A 83 -13.51 5.95 -2.92
CA ARG A 83 -13.54 7.01 -1.91
C ARG A 83 -12.25 7.83 -1.94
N GLU A 84 -11.97 8.44 -3.09
CA GLU A 84 -10.70 9.13 -3.35
C GLU A 84 -10.45 10.29 -2.40
N ASP A 85 -11.48 11.06 -2.05
CA ASP A 85 -11.36 12.22 -1.17
C ASP A 85 -10.94 11.80 0.24
N GLU A 86 -11.54 10.75 0.77
CA GLU A 86 -11.18 10.20 2.08
C GLU A 86 -9.78 9.55 2.07
N ALA A 87 -9.45 8.84 0.99
CA ALA A 87 -8.11 8.29 0.81
C ALA A 87 -7.05 9.39 0.75
N MET A 88 -7.36 10.49 0.08
CA MET A 88 -6.50 11.67 0.00
C MET A 88 -6.30 12.31 1.37
N GLU A 89 -7.37 12.50 2.13
CA GLU A 89 -7.33 13.08 3.47
C GLU A 89 -6.45 12.26 4.41
N VAL A 90 -6.68 10.95 4.47
CA VAL A 90 -5.88 10.02 5.30
C VAL A 90 -4.40 10.05 4.90
N LEU A 91 -4.12 10.06 3.61
CA LEU A 91 -2.76 10.10 3.11
C LEU A 91 -2.05 11.43 3.44
N LEU A 92 -2.69 12.55 3.19
CA LEU A 92 -2.13 13.88 3.46
C LEU A 92 -1.93 14.13 4.95
N ASP A 93 -2.84 13.70 5.79
CA ASP A 93 -2.68 13.77 7.25
C ASP A 93 -1.45 13.00 7.73
N GLY A 94 -1.24 11.82 7.19
CA GLY A 94 -0.04 11.03 7.47
C GLY A 94 1.24 11.69 6.98
N LEU A 95 1.23 12.24 5.77
CA LEU A 95 2.40 12.85 5.14
C LEU A 95 2.77 14.21 5.74
N LEU A 96 1.80 15.08 5.95
CA LEU A 96 2.04 16.45 6.43
C LEU A 96 2.20 16.56 7.94
N GLY A 97 1.82 15.55 8.67
CA GLY A 97 2.20 15.39 10.05
C GLY A 97 1.62 16.39 11.04
N LYS A 98 0.38 16.84 10.88
CA LYS A 98 -0.19 17.87 11.75
C LYS A 98 -0.59 17.41 13.16
N ASP A 99 -0.73 16.12 13.41
CA ASP A 99 -1.11 15.62 14.73
C ASP A 99 -0.34 14.39 15.20
N SER A 100 -0.02 14.40 16.46
CA SER A 100 0.91 13.51 17.15
C SER A 100 0.35 12.11 17.48
N LYS A 101 -0.85 11.78 17.03
CA LYS A 101 -1.44 10.46 17.26
C LYS A 101 -1.25 9.55 16.06
N GLY A 102 -0.30 8.65 16.14
CA GLY A 102 -0.08 7.61 15.14
C GLY A 102 1.04 7.86 14.14
N LYS A 103 1.95 8.78 14.43
CA LYS A 103 3.08 9.11 13.54
C LYS A 103 4.30 8.25 13.78
N CYS A 104 4.93 7.90 12.67
CA CYS A 104 6.31 7.46 12.68
C CYS A 104 7.21 8.62 13.14
N SER A 105 7.37 8.79 14.45
CA SER A 105 8.31 9.74 15.02
C SER A 105 9.77 9.32 14.81
N ASN A 106 9.97 8.09 14.37
CA ASN A 106 11.29 7.53 14.13
C ASN A 106 11.27 6.69 12.84
N ILE A 107 11.82 7.26 11.77
CA ILE A 107 11.94 6.63 10.46
C ILE A 107 12.75 5.33 10.54
N ALA A 108 13.76 5.27 11.41
CA ALA A 108 14.60 4.09 11.60
C ALA A 108 13.81 2.88 12.14
N GLU A 109 12.86 3.10 13.06
CA GLU A 109 11.98 2.04 13.57
C GLU A 109 10.98 1.56 12.52
N CYS A 110 10.52 2.45 11.66
CA CYS A 110 9.62 2.09 10.57
C CYS A 110 10.29 1.15 9.56
N VAL A 111 11.55 1.37 9.25
CA VAL A 111 12.34 0.54 8.33
C VAL A 111 12.63 -0.84 8.93
N SER A 112 12.87 -0.94 10.23
CA SER A 112 13.14 -2.20 10.92
C SER A 112 11.91 -3.06 11.21
N GLY A 113 10.71 -2.61 10.80
CA GLY A 113 9.47 -3.34 11.03
C GLY A 113 8.85 -3.13 12.41
N GLY A 114 9.46 -2.32 13.27
CA GLY A 114 9.00 -1.99 14.61
C GLY A 114 8.03 -0.79 14.67
N CYS A 115 7.40 -0.42 13.56
CA CYS A 115 6.49 0.72 13.51
C CYS A 115 5.29 0.51 14.45
N GLN A 116 5.15 1.38 15.44
CA GLN A 116 4.06 1.32 16.40
C GLN A 116 2.68 1.44 15.75
N VAL A 117 2.56 2.21 14.68
CA VAL A 117 1.31 2.33 13.91
C VAL A 117 0.94 1.01 13.24
N ARG A 118 1.91 0.28 12.66
CA ARG A 118 1.68 -1.05 12.08
C ARG A 118 1.32 -2.09 13.15
N ASN A 119 1.93 -2.00 14.32
CA ASN A 119 1.68 -2.96 15.41
C ASN A 119 0.32 -2.72 16.05
N GLN A 120 -0.14 -1.49 16.14
CA GLN A 120 -1.46 -1.14 16.67
C GLN A 120 -2.59 -1.66 15.78
N SER A 121 -2.47 -1.52 14.46
CA SER A 121 -3.44 -2.08 13.51
C SER A 121 -3.51 -3.61 13.55
N ARG A 122 -2.39 -4.29 13.86
CA ARG A 122 -2.37 -5.75 14.06
C ARG A 122 -3.03 -6.18 15.37
N HIS A 123 -2.90 -5.36 16.42
CA HIS A 123 -3.51 -5.64 17.72
C HIS A 123 -5.03 -5.49 17.67
N ASP A 124 -5.51 -4.43 17.06
CA ASP A 124 -6.95 -4.18 16.88
C ASP A 124 -7.62 -5.26 16.02
N SER A 125 -6.91 -5.77 15.01
CA SER A 125 -7.41 -6.90 14.19
C SER A 125 -7.42 -8.23 14.94
N ALA A 126 -6.54 -8.43 15.92
CA ALA A 126 -6.48 -9.64 16.73
C ALA A 126 -7.56 -9.63 17.85
N GLU A 127 -7.82 -8.49 18.46
CA GLU A 127 -8.86 -8.34 19.48
C GLU A 127 -10.27 -8.52 18.88
N ASN A 128 -10.49 -8.07 17.66
CA ASN A 128 -11.79 -8.23 17.00
C ASN A 128 -12.09 -9.68 16.60
N ARG A 129 -11.08 -10.53 16.42
CA ARG A 129 -11.29 -11.97 16.16
C ARG A 129 -11.66 -12.77 17.41
N ASN A 130 -11.17 -12.35 18.58
CA ASN A 130 -11.48 -13.03 19.84
C ASN A 130 -12.84 -12.64 20.44
N GLY A 131 -13.42 -11.54 20.01
CA GLY A 131 -14.71 -11.07 20.50
C GLY A 131 -15.93 -11.79 19.90
N GLN A 132 -15.76 -12.52 18.81
CA GLN A 132 -16.86 -13.18 18.11
C GLN A 132 -17.09 -14.64 18.53
N ASP A 133 -16.18 -15.23 19.30
CA ASP A 133 -16.25 -16.67 19.63
C ASP A 133 -16.83 -16.96 21.04
N ARG A 134 -17.34 -15.93 21.73
CA ARG A 134 -17.95 -16.10 23.06
C ARG A 134 -19.48 -16.12 23.08
N GLY A 135 -20.13 -16.12 21.90
CA GLY A 135 -21.58 -16.01 21.78
C GLY A 135 -22.34 -17.28 21.44
N GLY A 136 -21.76 -18.46 21.53
CA GLY A 136 -22.38 -19.63 20.90
C GLY A 136 -22.42 -20.94 21.67
N LEU A 137 -22.28 -20.97 22.97
CA LEU A 137 -22.43 -22.22 23.74
C LEU A 137 -23.08 -21.97 25.10
N THR A 138 -24.39 -21.83 25.08
CA THR A 138 -25.21 -22.21 26.23
C THR A 138 -26.09 -23.36 25.82
N PRO A 139 -26.04 -24.49 26.50
CA PRO A 139 -27.02 -25.56 26.32
C PRO A 139 -28.40 -25.11 26.71
#